data_85ca8031d71e578af585b597b0fef801
#
_entry.id   85ca8031d71e578af585b597b0fef801
#
_cell.length_a   1.000
_cell.length_b   1.000
_cell.length_c   1.000
_cell.angle_alpha   90.00
_cell.angle_beta   90.00
_cell.angle_gamma   90.00
#
_symmetry.space_group_name_H-M   'P 1'
#
loop_
_entity.id
_entity.type
_entity.pdbx_description
1 polymer ?
#
loop_
_entity_poly.entity_id
_entity_poly.type
_entity_poly.pdbx_seq_one_letter_code
_entity_poly.pdbx_strand_id
1 'polypeptide(L)'
;IGTQGLDVISRHLDRFTVTGLAAGGAHVELLAQQAAKFHVPTVAIFYKEAVPALREALEQAGAGNVNITAGPDAVIAMAGSGADVVLNGITGSIGLEPSIAALQAGSQLALANKESVVAGGHLLFSAQVRDKQINPVDSEHSAIWQSLRSGTHGEVSKLVVTASGGPFRGRKANELAKVTLNECLKHPNWTMGRKITIDSATLMNKGLEVIEARWLFD
;
A
#
# COMPACT_ATOMS: atom_id res chain seq x y z
N ILE A 1 1.52 0.29 6.46
CA ILE A 1 2.35 0.78 5.35
C ILE A 1 2.51 2.30 5.45
N GLY A 2 1.45 3.12 5.43
CA GLY A 2 1.58 4.58 5.43
C GLY A 2 2.42 5.12 6.59
N THR A 3 2.15 4.69 7.82
CA THR A 3 2.94 5.04 9.02
C THR A 3 4.41 4.62 8.91
N GLN A 4 4.66 3.44 8.37
CA GLN A 4 6.03 2.93 8.16
C GLN A 4 6.76 3.75 7.09
N GLY A 5 6.08 4.11 6.00
CA GLY A 5 6.63 5.01 4.98
C GLY A 5 7.00 6.38 5.56
N LEU A 6 6.12 6.97 6.37
CA LEU A 6 6.41 8.24 7.06
C LEU A 6 7.54 8.10 8.10
N ASP A 7 7.69 6.94 8.76
CA ASP A 7 8.84 6.70 9.65
C ASP A 7 10.16 6.71 8.87
N VAL A 8 10.20 6.05 7.70
CA VAL A 8 11.37 6.09 6.81
C VAL A 8 11.66 7.54 6.35
N ILE A 9 10.65 8.26 5.88
CA ILE A 9 10.79 9.66 5.44
C ILE A 9 11.31 10.54 6.58
N SER A 10 10.85 10.34 7.81
CA SER A 10 11.27 11.15 8.96
C SER A 10 12.77 11.06 9.28
N ARG A 11 13.44 10.02 8.80
CA ARG A 11 14.88 9.82 8.93
C ARG A 11 15.70 10.41 7.77
N HIS A 12 15.01 10.93 6.74
CA HIS A 12 15.61 11.42 5.49
C HIS A 12 14.91 12.69 5.00
N LEU A 13 14.66 13.64 5.90
CA LEU A 13 13.99 14.92 5.58
C LEU A 13 14.81 15.83 4.66
N ASP A 14 16.09 15.57 4.54
CA ASP A 14 16.99 16.20 3.55
C ASP A 14 16.69 15.74 2.10
N ARG A 15 16.01 14.60 1.94
CA ARG A 15 15.72 13.98 0.64
C ARG A 15 14.25 13.98 0.26
N PHE A 16 13.35 14.09 1.24
CA PHE A 16 11.91 13.93 1.04
C PHE A 16 11.12 15.09 1.65
N THR A 17 10.12 15.53 0.90
CA THR A 17 9.08 16.43 1.39
C THR A 17 7.73 15.73 1.21
N VAL A 18 6.90 15.69 2.25
CA VAL A 18 5.55 15.12 2.17
C VAL A 18 4.60 16.20 1.66
N THR A 19 4.12 16.03 0.44
CA THR A 19 3.24 17.01 -0.23
C THR A 19 1.76 16.79 0.05
N GLY A 20 1.36 15.58 0.46
CA GLY A 20 -0.02 15.25 0.77
C GLY A 20 -0.14 13.93 1.54
N LEU A 21 -1.20 13.81 2.33
CA LEU A 21 -1.58 12.58 3.02
C LEU A 21 -3.03 12.23 2.69
N ALA A 22 -3.28 10.94 2.46
CA ALA A 22 -4.64 10.44 2.28
C ALA A 22 -4.94 9.30 3.26
N ALA A 23 -6.15 9.30 3.83
CA ALA A 23 -6.59 8.26 4.76
C ALA A 23 -8.11 8.02 4.68
N GLY A 24 -8.56 6.88 5.24
CA GLY A 24 -9.99 6.56 5.31
C GLY A 24 -10.77 7.47 6.27
N GLY A 25 -10.24 7.70 7.46
CA GLY A 25 -10.90 8.52 8.50
C GLY A 25 -11.06 7.82 9.85
N ALA A 26 -10.56 6.59 10.01
CA ALA A 26 -10.69 5.86 11.28
C ALA A 26 -9.74 6.37 12.38
N HIS A 27 -8.66 7.08 12.03
CA HIS A 27 -7.62 7.53 12.96
C HIS A 27 -7.23 8.99 12.64
N VAL A 28 -8.18 9.91 12.83
CA VAL A 28 -8.01 11.32 12.45
C VAL A 28 -6.96 12.05 13.31
N GLU A 29 -6.81 11.68 14.57
CA GLU A 29 -5.82 12.25 15.48
C GLU A 29 -4.39 11.91 15.01
N LEU A 30 -4.16 10.65 14.60
CA LEU A 30 -2.88 10.23 14.04
C LEU A 30 -2.58 10.96 12.74
N LEU A 31 -3.58 11.09 11.85
CA LEU A 31 -3.45 11.80 10.58
C LEU A 31 -3.10 13.27 10.80
N ALA A 32 -3.74 13.93 11.77
CA ALA A 32 -3.47 15.32 12.15
C ALA A 32 -2.05 15.50 12.70
N GLN A 33 -1.61 14.61 13.59
CA GLN A 33 -0.24 14.62 14.12
C GLN A 33 0.80 14.43 13.00
N GLN A 34 0.53 13.55 12.03
CA GLN A 34 1.39 13.34 10.88
C GLN A 34 1.41 14.58 9.98
N ALA A 35 0.26 15.19 9.70
CA ALA A 35 0.17 16.41 8.91
C ALA A 35 0.96 17.57 9.54
N ALA A 36 0.84 17.74 10.85
CA ALA A 36 1.61 18.73 11.61
C ALA A 36 3.12 18.44 11.58
N LYS A 37 3.52 17.19 11.88
CA LYS A 37 4.93 16.78 11.91
C LYS A 37 5.66 17.02 10.60
N PHE A 38 4.99 16.73 9.47
CA PHE A 38 5.59 16.83 8.14
C PHE A 38 5.23 18.13 7.41
N HIS A 39 4.55 19.07 8.07
CA HIS A 39 4.11 20.35 7.50
C HIS A 39 3.34 20.19 6.19
N VAL A 40 2.45 19.20 6.15
CA VAL A 40 1.71 18.82 4.94
C VAL A 40 0.71 19.89 4.58
N PRO A 41 0.69 20.41 3.34
CA PRO A 41 -0.25 21.45 2.95
C PRO A 41 -1.70 20.96 2.78
N THR A 42 -1.90 19.69 2.42
CA THR A 42 -3.22 19.14 2.10
C THR A 42 -3.38 17.72 2.61
N VAL A 43 -4.55 17.42 3.13
CA VAL A 43 -4.97 16.08 3.54
C VAL A 43 -6.25 15.71 2.79
N ALA A 44 -6.30 14.49 2.22
CA ALA A 44 -7.50 13.92 1.64
C ALA A 44 -8.09 12.86 2.59
N ILE A 45 -9.39 12.95 2.88
CA ILE A 45 -10.08 11.96 3.71
C ILE A 45 -11.19 11.28 2.91
N PHE A 46 -11.20 9.93 2.91
CA PHE A 46 -12.15 9.18 2.08
C PHE A 46 -13.60 9.33 2.56
N TYR A 47 -13.83 9.18 3.89
CA TYR A 47 -15.16 9.30 4.48
C TYR A 47 -15.42 10.76 4.88
N LYS A 48 -16.37 11.41 4.21
CA LYS A 48 -16.72 12.83 4.42
C LYS A 48 -17.18 13.12 5.86
N GLU A 49 -17.77 12.14 6.50
CA GLU A 49 -18.28 12.22 7.87
C GLU A 49 -17.16 12.46 8.90
N ALA A 50 -15.93 12.08 8.57
CA ALA A 50 -14.78 12.29 9.45
C ALA A 50 -14.18 13.72 9.36
N VAL A 51 -14.62 14.55 8.43
CA VAL A 51 -14.09 15.91 8.24
C VAL A 51 -14.19 16.80 9.49
N PRO A 52 -15.31 16.85 10.22
CA PRO A 52 -15.38 17.68 11.43
C PRO A 52 -14.36 17.25 12.50
N ALA A 53 -14.24 15.95 12.76
CA ALA A 53 -13.29 15.40 13.72
C ALA A 53 -11.83 15.62 13.28
N LEU A 54 -11.55 15.48 11.97
CA LEU A 54 -10.21 15.76 11.44
C LEU A 54 -9.84 17.25 11.59
N ARG A 55 -10.77 18.17 11.36
CA ARG A 55 -10.53 19.59 11.53
C ARG A 55 -10.16 19.95 12.98
N GLU A 56 -10.93 19.44 13.93
CA GLU A 56 -10.64 19.61 15.35
C GLU A 56 -9.27 19.03 15.73
N ALA A 57 -8.97 17.82 15.25
CA ALA A 57 -7.67 17.18 15.51
C ALA A 57 -6.50 17.98 14.91
N LEU A 58 -6.65 18.57 13.71
CA LEU A 58 -5.64 19.42 13.09
C LEU A 58 -5.43 20.71 13.89
N GLU A 59 -6.49 21.35 14.38
CA GLU A 59 -6.37 22.52 15.26
C GLU A 59 -5.62 22.18 16.54
N GLN A 60 -5.95 21.06 17.20
CA GLN A 60 -5.27 20.58 18.40
C GLN A 60 -3.79 20.25 18.14
N ALA A 61 -3.47 19.77 16.95
CA ALA A 61 -2.10 19.47 16.53
C ALA A 61 -1.29 20.70 16.06
N GLY A 62 -1.90 21.91 16.08
CA GLY A 62 -1.26 23.13 15.60
C GLY A 62 -1.16 23.23 14.08
N ALA A 63 -1.98 22.47 13.34
CA ALA A 63 -2.00 22.40 11.88
C ALA A 63 -3.36 22.81 11.29
N GLY A 64 -4.06 23.73 11.93
CA GLY A 64 -5.41 24.20 11.52
C GLY A 64 -5.49 24.85 10.14
N ASN A 65 -4.35 25.25 9.58
CA ASN A 65 -4.23 25.80 8.22
C ASN A 65 -4.14 24.73 7.11
N VAL A 66 -4.06 23.45 7.45
CA VAL A 66 -4.02 22.35 6.48
C VAL A 66 -5.32 22.29 5.69
N ASN A 67 -5.22 22.26 4.37
CA ASN A 67 -6.39 22.10 3.51
C ASN A 67 -6.94 20.67 3.61
N ILE A 68 -8.25 20.53 3.84
CA ILE A 68 -8.93 19.22 3.88
C ILE A 68 -9.77 19.07 2.62
N THR A 69 -9.53 18.02 1.88
CA THR A 69 -10.39 17.54 0.80
C THR A 69 -11.04 16.22 1.21
N ALA A 70 -12.25 15.92 0.72
CA ALA A 70 -13.01 14.77 1.23
C ALA A 70 -13.80 14.05 0.15
N GLY A 71 -13.89 12.75 0.31
CA GLY A 71 -14.57 11.83 -0.59
C GLY A 71 -13.60 11.00 -1.44
N PRO A 72 -14.10 9.97 -2.15
CA PRO A 72 -13.28 9.13 -3.03
C PRO A 72 -12.49 9.95 -4.06
N ASP A 73 -13.15 10.89 -4.73
CA ASP A 73 -12.53 11.74 -5.75
C ASP A 73 -11.37 12.60 -5.19
N ALA A 74 -11.46 12.99 -3.92
CA ALA A 74 -10.41 13.76 -3.26
C ALA A 74 -9.13 12.91 -3.06
N VAL A 75 -9.29 11.61 -2.76
CA VAL A 75 -8.15 10.68 -2.64
C VAL A 75 -7.51 10.43 -4.01
N ILE A 76 -8.34 10.27 -5.05
CA ILE A 76 -7.87 10.11 -6.44
C ILE A 76 -7.12 11.38 -6.89
N ALA A 77 -7.70 12.56 -6.66
CA ALA A 77 -7.08 13.84 -7.00
C ALA A 77 -5.76 14.07 -6.25
N MET A 78 -5.69 13.68 -4.99
CA MET A 78 -4.46 13.74 -4.19
C MET A 78 -3.36 12.86 -4.81
N ALA A 79 -3.68 11.63 -5.19
CA ALA A 79 -2.73 10.74 -5.84
C ALA A 79 -2.27 11.27 -7.20
N GLY A 80 -3.17 11.91 -7.95
CA GLY A 80 -2.90 12.54 -9.25
C GLY A 80 -2.32 13.97 -9.19
N SER A 81 -1.88 14.45 -8.02
CA SER A 81 -1.41 15.84 -7.85
C SER A 81 -0.01 16.12 -8.42
N GLY A 82 0.67 15.13 -8.97
CA GLY A 82 1.99 15.30 -9.61
C GLY A 82 3.17 15.27 -8.65
N ALA A 83 3.06 14.60 -7.52
CA ALA A 83 4.20 14.30 -6.66
C ALA A 83 5.22 13.40 -7.39
N ASP A 84 6.51 13.52 -7.07
CA ASP A 84 7.54 12.64 -7.68
C ASP A 84 7.26 11.17 -7.38
N VAL A 85 6.81 10.86 -6.17
CA VAL A 85 6.48 9.50 -5.71
C VAL A 85 5.16 9.49 -4.98
N VAL A 86 4.29 8.54 -5.33
CA VAL A 86 3.05 8.23 -4.61
C VAL A 86 3.17 6.86 -3.98
N LEU A 87 3.14 6.78 -2.65
CA LEU A 87 3.06 5.53 -1.91
C LEU A 87 1.59 5.14 -1.73
N ASN A 88 1.15 4.09 -2.42
CA ASN A 88 -0.19 3.55 -2.26
C ASN A 88 -0.20 2.31 -1.37
N GLY A 89 -0.66 2.47 -0.13
CA GLY A 89 -0.90 1.41 0.85
C GLY A 89 -2.38 1.26 1.22
N ILE A 90 -3.29 1.71 0.36
CA ILE A 90 -4.74 1.57 0.56
C ILE A 90 -5.08 0.08 0.46
N THR A 91 -5.85 -0.44 1.42
CA THR A 91 -6.27 -1.84 1.43
C THR A 91 -7.47 -2.06 0.50
N GLY A 92 -7.42 -3.12 -0.31
CA GLY A 92 -8.50 -3.50 -1.21
C GLY A 92 -8.44 -2.80 -2.57
N SER A 93 -9.38 -3.15 -3.47
CA SER A 93 -9.40 -2.68 -4.86
C SER A 93 -9.69 -1.18 -5.03
N ILE A 94 -10.17 -0.50 -3.99
CA ILE A 94 -10.37 0.96 -3.99
C ILE A 94 -9.07 1.75 -4.17
N GLY A 95 -7.89 1.13 -3.99
CA GLY A 95 -6.59 1.71 -4.29
C GLY A 95 -6.26 1.76 -5.80
N LEU A 96 -7.07 1.15 -6.67
CA LEU A 96 -6.80 1.08 -8.11
C LEU A 96 -6.87 2.46 -8.78
N GLU A 97 -7.96 3.19 -8.60
CA GLU A 97 -8.15 4.51 -9.20
C GLU A 97 -7.09 5.54 -8.75
N PRO A 98 -6.74 5.65 -7.45
CA PRO A 98 -5.62 6.47 -7.03
C PRO A 98 -4.28 6.05 -7.66
N SER A 99 -4.04 4.74 -7.84
CA SER A 99 -2.83 4.26 -8.52
C SER A 99 -2.78 4.69 -9.98
N ILE A 100 -3.90 4.58 -10.70
CA ILE A 100 -4.03 5.02 -12.10
C ILE A 100 -3.78 6.53 -12.19
N ALA A 101 -4.41 7.33 -11.31
CA ALA A 101 -4.23 8.78 -11.30
C ALA A 101 -2.76 9.19 -11.05
N ALA A 102 -2.07 8.52 -10.14
CA ALA A 102 -0.66 8.75 -9.90
C ALA A 102 0.20 8.47 -11.14
N LEU A 103 -0.04 7.34 -11.82
CA LEU A 103 0.70 6.97 -13.02
C LEU A 103 0.45 7.96 -14.16
N GLN A 104 -0.79 8.34 -14.42
CA GLN A 104 -1.17 9.32 -15.44
C GLN A 104 -0.58 10.72 -15.19
N ALA A 105 -0.43 11.10 -13.90
CA ALA A 105 0.26 12.32 -13.52
C ALA A 105 1.79 12.27 -13.67
N GLY A 106 2.35 11.12 -14.06
CA GLY A 106 3.79 10.95 -14.24
C GLY A 106 4.56 10.57 -12.98
N SER A 107 3.88 10.39 -11.84
CA SER A 107 4.50 9.99 -10.58
C SER A 107 5.10 8.59 -10.64
N GLN A 108 6.18 8.34 -9.91
CA GLN A 108 6.56 6.97 -9.56
C GLN A 108 5.54 6.41 -8.57
N LEU A 109 5.00 5.25 -8.85
CA LEU A 109 4.07 4.56 -7.95
C LEU A 109 4.83 3.54 -7.09
N ALA A 110 4.97 3.82 -5.81
CA ALA A 110 5.41 2.84 -4.80
C ALA A 110 4.18 2.04 -4.35
N LEU A 111 3.99 0.87 -4.96
CA LEU A 111 2.76 0.09 -4.85
C LEU A 111 2.87 -0.98 -3.76
N ALA A 112 2.09 -0.79 -2.70
CA ALA A 112 1.92 -1.76 -1.61
C ALA A 112 0.53 -2.41 -1.59
N ASN A 113 -0.28 -2.15 -2.61
CA ASN A 113 -1.65 -2.64 -2.76
C ASN A 113 -1.72 -3.67 -3.88
N LYS A 114 -1.58 -4.95 -3.53
CA LYS A 114 -1.65 -6.06 -4.50
C LYS A 114 -3.05 -6.25 -5.09
N GLU A 115 -4.08 -5.90 -4.33
CA GLU A 115 -5.46 -6.05 -4.78
C GLU A 115 -5.77 -5.20 -6.01
N SER A 116 -5.16 -4.04 -6.15
CA SER A 116 -5.27 -3.21 -7.37
C SER A 116 -4.69 -3.89 -8.59
N VAL A 117 -3.55 -4.58 -8.45
CA VAL A 117 -2.93 -5.33 -9.56
C VAL A 117 -3.79 -6.53 -9.95
N VAL A 118 -4.28 -7.28 -8.95
CA VAL A 118 -5.12 -8.46 -9.18
C VAL A 118 -6.45 -8.09 -9.84
N ALA A 119 -7.09 -6.99 -9.38
CA ALA A 119 -8.39 -6.57 -9.88
C ALA A 119 -8.33 -5.85 -11.24
N GLY A 120 -7.27 -5.09 -11.48
CA GLY A 120 -7.22 -4.21 -12.65
C GLY A 120 -5.82 -4.05 -13.24
N GLY A 121 -4.99 -5.11 -13.23
CA GLY A 121 -3.61 -5.04 -13.71
C GLY A 121 -3.49 -4.45 -15.11
N HIS A 122 -4.35 -4.88 -16.05
CA HIS A 122 -4.35 -4.35 -17.41
C HIS A 122 -4.62 -2.83 -17.45
N LEU A 123 -5.50 -2.30 -16.61
CA LEU A 123 -5.78 -0.87 -16.52
C LEU A 123 -4.58 -0.13 -15.88
N LEU A 124 -4.04 -0.69 -14.82
CA LEU A 124 -2.93 -0.11 -14.09
C LEU A 124 -1.67 -0.01 -14.95
N PHE A 125 -1.29 -1.11 -15.62
CA PHE A 125 -0.09 -1.13 -16.45
C PHE A 125 -0.25 -0.31 -17.74
N SER A 126 -1.47 -0.21 -18.31
CA SER A 126 -1.76 0.68 -19.45
C SER A 126 -1.78 2.16 -19.07
N ALA A 127 -1.92 2.51 -17.80
CA ALA A 127 -1.91 3.89 -17.34
C ALA A 127 -0.51 4.49 -17.19
N GLN A 128 0.54 3.69 -17.31
CA GLN A 128 1.91 4.18 -17.27
C GLN A 128 2.19 5.11 -18.47
N VAL A 129 2.77 6.27 -18.19
CA VAL A 129 3.20 7.24 -19.22
C VAL A 129 4.69 7.12 -19.54
N ARG A 130 5.41 6.27 -18.82
CA ARG A 130 6.83 5.93 -19.02
C ARG A 130 7.15 4.56 -18.45
N ASP A 131 8.21 3.94 -18.92
CA ASP A 131 8.67 2.65 -18.43
C ASP A 131 9.08 2.69 -16.95
N LYS A 132 8.91 1.56 -16.28
CA LYS A 132 9.38 1.34 -14.89
C LYS A 132 8.81 2.33 -13.89
N GLN A 133 7.58 2.77 -14.10
CA GLN A 133 6.90 3.73 -13.24
C GLN A 133 6.31 3.08 -11.98
N ILE A 134 6.16 1.75 -11.95
CA ILE A 134 5.65 1.01 -10.80
C ILE A 134 6.80 0.34 -10.06
N ASN A 135 6.94 0.65 -8.78
CA ASN A 135 7.92 0.06 -7.87
C ASN A 135 7.19 -0.77 -6.81
N PRO A 136 7.37 -2.09 -6.75
CA PRO A 136 6.69 -2.92 -5.76
C PRO A 136 7.23 -2.65 -4.35
N VAL A 137 6.32 -2.53 -3.40
CA VAL A 137 6.62 -2.35 -1.96
C VAL A 137 6.35 -3.64 -1.19
N ASP A 138 5.45 -4.50 -1.67
CA ASP A 138 5.23 -5.80 -1.07
C ASP A 138 6.57 -6.57 -0.99
N SER A 139 6.85 -7.18 0.16
CA SER A 139 8.21 -7.63 0.52
C SER A 139 8.80 -8.64 -0.48
N GLU A 140 8.02 -9.60 -0.92
CA GLU A 140 8.44 -10.62 -1.86
C GLU A 140 8.72 -10.03 -3.24
N HIS A 141 7.85 -9.17 -3.72
CA HIS A 141 8.01 -8.50 -5.02
C HIS A 141 9.14 -7.49 -5.00
N SER A 142 9.29 -6.74 -3.91
CA SER A 142 10.42 -5.83 -3.72
C SER A 142 11.74 -6.59 -3.74
N ALA A 143 11.81 -7.76 -3.10
CA ALA A 143 13.01 -8.60 -3.11
C ALA A 143 13.35 -9.12 -4.52
N ILE A 144 12.34 -9.59 -5.27
CA ILE A 144 12.51 -10.02 -6.68
C ILE A 144 12.97 -8.83 -7.53
N TRP A 145 12.28 -7.69 -7.45
CA TRP A 145 12.61 -6.48 -8.20
C TRP A 145 14.04 -6.00 -7.95
N GLN A 146 14.49 -6.01 -6.70
CA GLN A 146 15.86 -5.65 -6.36
C GLN A 146 16.87 -6.67 -6.91
N SER A 147 16.57 -7.96 -6.82
CA SER A 147 17.43 -9.02 -7.35
C SER A 147 17.57 -8.96 -8.87
N LEU A 148 16.49 -8.64 -9.59
CA LEU A 148 16.48 -8.49 -11.05
C LEU A 148 17.35 -7.32 -11.54
N ARG A 149 17.73 -6.39 -10.68
CA ARG A 149 18.60 -5.27 -11.03
C ARG A 149 20.08 -5.67 -11.19
N SER A 150 20.46 -6.87 -10.77
CA SER A 150 21.83 -7.36 -10.81
C SER A 150 22.24 -8.00 -12.16
N GLY A 151 21.28 -8.14 -13.09
CA GLY A 151 21.53 -8.79 -14.40
C GLY A 151 20.51 -8.37 -15.45
N THR A 152 20.48 -9.11 -16.55
CA THR A 152 19.53 -8.92 -17.65
C THR A 152 18.39 -9.93 -17.54
N HIS A 153 17.23 -9.61 -18.12
CA HIS A 153 16.07 -10.49 -18.13
C HIS A 153 16.37 -11.87 -18.74
N GLY A 154 17.21 -11.92 -19.78
CA GLY A 154 17.61 -13.18 -20.44
C GLY A 154 18.47 -14.11 -19.56
N GLU A 155 19.03 -13.63 -18.47
CA GLU A 155 19.80 -14.43 -17.51
C GLU A 155 18.94 -15.07 -16.42
N VAL A 156 17.64 -14.72 -16.37
CA VAL A 156 16.70 -15.22 -15.36
C VAL A 156 16.17 -16.60 -15.77
N SER A 157 16.52 -17.63 -15.03
CA SER A 157 16.00 -18.97 -15.30
C SER A 157 14.63 -19.21 -14.61
N LYS A 158 14.38 -18.58 -13.46
CA LYS A 158 13.10 -18.68 -12.74
C LYS A 158 12.99 -17.60 -11.66
N LEU A 159 11.76 -17.22 -11.32
CA LEU A 159 11.43 -16.42 -10.14
C LEU A 159 10.90 -17.32 -9.02
N VAL A 160 11.32 -17.04 -7.79
CA VAL A 160 10.88 -17.77 -6.60
C VAL A 160 10.22 -16.78 -5.63
N VAL A 161 8.89 -16.87 -5.53
CA VAL A 161 8.11 -16.09 -4.56
C VAL A 161 8.14 -16.82 -3.22
N THR A 162 8.80 -16.24 -2.23
CA THR A 162 8.90 -16.81 -0.89
C THR A 162 7.59 -16.73 -0.12
N ALA A 163 7.42 -17.55 0.91
CA ALA A 163 6.23 -17.53 1.78
C ALA A 163 6.59 -17.95 3.21
N SER A 164 5.90 -17.38 4.20
CA SER A 164 5.97 -17.86 5.58
C SER A 164 5.34 -19.25 5.73
N GLY A 165 4.33 -19.55 4.90
CA GLY A 165 3.49 -20.76 4.97
C GLY A 165 2.33 -20.63 5.96
N GLY A 166 2.22 -19.51 6.67
CA GLY A 166 1.15 -19.25 7.63
C GLY A 166 1.16 -20.18 8.86
N PRO A 167 0.14 -20.08 9.73
CA PRO A 167 0.08 -20.85 10.99
C PRO A 167 -0.15 -22.36 10.79
N PHE A 168 -0.52 -22.79 9.59
CA PHE A 168 -0.87 -24.18 9.31
C PHE A 168 0.21 -24.93 8.52
N ARG A 169 1.36 -24.31 8.34
CA ARG A 169 2.50 -24.93 7.66
C ARG A 169 2.83 -26.30 8.26
N GLY A 170 2.85 -27.33 7.42
CA GLY A 170 3.15 -28.72 7.80
C GLY A 170 1.97 -29.53 8.37
N ARG A 171 0.79 -28.93 8.54
CA ARG A 171 -0.41 -29.68 8.96
C ARG A 171 -0.97 -30.54 7.82
N LYS A 172 -1.51 -31.69 8.16
CA LYS A 172 -2.17 -32.62 7.22
C LYS A 172 -3.61 -32.18 6.93
N ALA A 173 -4.18 -32.61 5.81
CA ALA A 173 -5.53 -32.25 5.39
C ALA A 173 -6.62 -32.57 6.44
N ASN A 174 -6.52 -33.71 7.13
CA ASN A 174 -7.46 -34.09 8.19
C ASN A 174 -7.37 -33.18 9.44
N GLU A 175 -6.24 -32.56 9.69
CA GLU A 175 -6.05 -31.59 10.76
C GLU A 175 -6.58 -30.22 10.35
N LEU A 176 -6.44 -29.84 9.06
CA LEU A 176 -6.94 -28.61 8.51
C LEU A 176 -8.48 -28.52 8.56
N ALA A 177 -9.19 -29.64 8.43
CA ALA A 177 -10.66 -29.67 8.51
C ALA A 177 -11.23 -29.22 9.88
N LYS A 178 -10.38 -29.12 10.91
CA LYS A 178 -10.78 -28.79 12.29
C LYS A 178 -10.26 -27.43 12.76
N VAL A 179 -9.56 -26.68 11.90
CA VAL A 179 -8.99 -25.39 12.29
C VAL A 179 -10.05 -24.35 12.57
N THR A 180 -9.77 -23.49 13.52
CA THR A 180 -10.66 -22.42 13.97
C THR A 180 -10.20 -21.06 13.46
N LEU A 181 -11.10 -20.07 13.45
CA LEU A 181 -10.75 -18.68 13.14
C LEU A 181 -9.64 -18.14 14.05
N ASN A 182 -9.68 -18.48 15.34
CA ASN A 182 -8.66 -18.06 16.28
C ASN A 182 -7.26 -18.61 15.95
N GLU A 183 -7.17 -19.82 15.40
CA GLU A 183 -5.90 -20.39 14.92
C GLU A 183 -5.45 -19.70 13.64
N CYS A 184 -6.38 -19.38 12.71
CA CYS A 184 -6.08 -18.61 11.49
C CYS A 184 -5.45 -17.24 11.81
N LEU A 185 -5.89 -16.58 12.88
CA LEU A 185 -5.44 -15.26 13.27
C LEU A 185 -4.08 -15.24 14.00
N LYS A 186 -3.49 -16.41 14.27
CA LYS A 186 -2.17 -16.56 14.92
C LYS A 186 -1.06 -16.76 13.90
N HIS A 187 -0.65 -15.66 13.23
CA HIS A 187 0.48 -15.73 12.32
C HIS A 187 1.78 -15.99 13.10
N PRO A 188 2.67 -16.93 12.65
CA PRO A 188 3.85 -17.33 13.44
C PRO A 188 4.89 -16.22 13.61
N ASN A 189 4.99 -15.28 12.67
CA ASN A 189 6.09 -14.32 12.61
C ASN A 189 5.63 -12.85 12.72
N TRP A 190 4.39 -12.52 12.34
CA TRP A 190 3.96 -11.14 12.14
C TRP A 190 2.63 -10.84 12.83
N THR A 191 2.51 -9.65 13.39
CA THR A 191 1.24 -9.07 13.79
C THR A 191 0.73 -8.20 12.65
N MET A 192 -0.36 -8.61 12.00
CA MET A 192 -0.91 -7.97 10.81
C MET A 192 -2.42 -7.73 10.98
N GLY A 193 -3.02 -6.99 10.03
CA GLY A 193 -4.47 -6.84 9.95
C GLY A 193 -5.18 -8.20 9.78
N ARG A 194 -6.44 -8.28 10.21
CA ARG A 194 -7.20 -9.54 10.21
C ARG A 194 -7.31 -10.18 8.82
N LYS A 195 -7.59 -9.37 7.78
CA LYS A 195 -7.74 -9.88 6.40
C LYS A 195 -6.46 -10.58 5.94
N ILE A 196 -5.34 -9.88 5.93
CA ILE A 196 -4.08 -10.44 5.43
C ILE A 196 -3.59 -11.63 6.27
N THR A 197 -3.91 -11.67 7.57
CA THR A 197 -3.58 -12.80 8.43
C THR A 197 -4.34 -14.06 8.02
N ILE A 198 -5.64 -13.94 7.69
CA ILE A 198 -6.46 -15.04 7.18
C ILE A 198 -5.99 -15.44 5.78
N ASP A 199 -5.71 -14.49 4.90
CA ASP A 199 -5.20 -14.75 3.56
C ASP A 199 -3.84 -15.50 3.61
N SER A 200 -3.00 -15.18 4.58
CA SER A 200 -1.75 -15.92 4.84
C SER A 200 -2.02 -17.35 5.32
N ALA A 201 -2.96 -17.52 6.26
CA ALA A 201 -3.31 -18.83 6.80
C ALA A 201 -3.87 -19.79 5.75
N THR A 202 -4.58 -19.27 4.76
CA THR A 202 -5.20 -20.03 3.66
C THR A 202 -4.32 -20.11 2.41
N LEU A 203 -3.15 -19.47 2.40
CA LEU A 203 -2.28 -19.23 1.23
C LEU A 203 -2.96 -18.40 0.11
N MET A 204 -4.13 -17.82 0.34
CA MET A 204 -4.76 -16.90 -0.60
C MET A 204 -3.86 -15.69 -0.87
N ASN A 205 -3.21 -15.15 0.16
CA ASN A 205 -2.22 -14.08 0.00
C ASN A 205 -1.14 -14.47 -1.03
N LYS A 206 -0.63 -15.71 -0.96
CA LYS A 206 0.38 -16.18 -1.91
C LYS A 206 -0.20 -16.34 -3.33
N GLY A 207 -1.44 -16.75 -3.46
CA GLY A 207 -2.14 -16.77 -4.76
C GLY A 207 -2.26 -15.39 -5.39
N LEU A 208 -2.64 -14.36 -4.60
CA LEU A 208 -2.67 -12.97 -5.06
C LEU A 208 -1.27 -12.47 -5.46
N GLU A 209 -0.25 -12.82 -4.71
CA GLU A 209 1.14 -12.45 -4.99
C GLU A 209 1.69 -13.11 -6.26
N VAL A 210 1.29 -14.33 -6.58
CA VAL A 210 1.66 -14.98 -7.86
C VAL A 210 1.06 -14.21 -9.04
N ILE A 211 -0.21 -13.77 -8.91
CA ILE A 211 -0.86 -12.96 -9.95
C ILE A 211 -0.15 -11.60 -10.07
N GLU A 212 0.18 -10.96 -8.95
CA GLU A 212 0.91 -9.69 -8.95
C GLU A 212 2.31 -9.85 -9.58
N ALA A 213 3.04 -10.92 -9.24
CA ALA A 213 4.36 -11.21 -9.83
C ALA A 213 4.30 -11.36 -11.35
N ARG A 214 3.24 -12.00 -11.86
CA ARG A 214 3.00 -12.15 -13.31
C ARG A 214 2.84 -10.79 -14.01
N TRP A 215 2.20 -9.82 -13.35
CA TRP A 215 2.05 -8.46 -13.89
C TRP A 215 3.32 -7.63 -13.79
N LEU A 216 4.11 -7.80 -12.74
CA LEU A 216 5.30 -7.00 -12.47
C LEU A 216 6.55 -7.47 -13.23
N PHE A 217 6.66 -8.76 -13.48
CA PHE A 217 7.91 -9.36 -13.95
C PHE A 217 7.79 -10.18 -15.24
N ASP A 218 6.57 -10.36 -15.73
CA ASP A 218 6.18 -11.16 -16.92
C ASP A 218 6.43 -12.65 -16.73
#